data_f04758c6825916d113dd964f22b224c5
#
_entry.id   f04758c6825916d113dd964f22b224c5
#
_cell.length_a   1.000
_cell.length_b   1.000
_cell.length_c   1.000
_cell.angle_alpha   90.00
_cell.angle_beta   90.00
_cell.angle_gamma   90.00
#
_symmetry.space_group_name_H-M   'P 1'
#
loop_
_entity.id
_entity.type
_entity.pdbx_description
1 polymer ?
#
loop_
_entity_poly.entity_id
_entity_poly.type
_entity_poly.pdbx_seq_one_letter_code
_entity_poly.pdbx_strand_id
1 'polypeptide(L)'
;MAARPIFEQWMAPLRDLGVTIVGPRSVTSTDHVSFDNAGLPGFQFLVDRLEYNSRTHHSNMDTFDRVQRDDMVQQATVIAVFAYDAAMRDEKLPRKALPPAPRARGTESGSR
;
A
#
# COMPACT_ATOMS: atom_id res chain seq x y z
N MET A 1 11.41 7.08 -1.41
CA MET A 1 10.65 5.93 -1.98
C MET A 1 11.02 5.78 -3.45
N ALA A 2 11.66 4.66 -3.83
CA ALA A 2 12.17 4.45 -5.19
C ALA A 2 11.05 4.34 -6.27
N ALA A 3 9.84 3.93 -5.88
CA ALA A 3 8.70 3.85 -6.78
C ALA A 3 7.97 5.20 -7.03
N ARG A 4 8.32 6.27 -6.33
CA ARG A 4 7.64 7.57 -6.45
C ARG A 4 7.57 8.09 -7.88
N PRO A 5 8.68 8.17 -8.67
CA PRO A 5 8.62 8.68 -10.04
C PRO A 5 7.69 7.86 -10.94
N ILE A 6 7.65 6.53 -10.72
CA ILE A 6 6.77 5.62 -11.47
C ILE A 6 5.30 5.96 -11.17
N PHE A 7 4.96 6.12 -9.90
CA PHE A 7 3.60 6.43 -9.47
C PHE A 7 3.16 7.83 -9.92
N GLU A 8 4.04 8.81 -9.88
CA GLU A 8 3.76 10.17 -10.39
C GLU A 8 3.43 10.15 -11.90
N GLN A 9 4.09 9.27 -12.66
CA GLN A 9 3.77 9.05 -14.07
C GLN A 9 2.39 8.40 -14.24
N TRP A 10 2.06 7.37 -13.47
CA TRP A 10 0.76 6.69 -13.55
C TRP A 10 -0.40 7.56 -13.06
N MET A 11 -0.12 8.49 -12.15
CA MET A 11 -1.11 9.45 -11.66
C MET A 11 -1.42 10.56 -12.67
N ALA A 12 -0.54 10.83 -13.62
CA ALA A 12 -0.71 11.97 -14.52
C ALA A 12 -2.07 12.00 -15.23
N PRO A 13 -2.60 10.89 -15.80
CA PRO A 13 -3.92 10.87 -16.41
C PRO A 13 -5.09 10.87 -15.42
N LEU A 14 -4.83 10.68 -14.11
CA LEU A 14 -5.86 10.58 -13.07
C LEU A 14 -6.07 11.87 -12.28
N ARG A 15 -5.45 12.96 -12.68
CA ARG A 15 -5.53 14.25 -11.96
C ARG A 15 -6.94 14.78 -11.87
N ASP A 16 -7.74 14.61 -12.92
CA ASP A 16 -9.14 15.03 -12.95
C ASP A 16 -10.02 14.21 -11.98
N LEU A 17 -9.54 13.05 -11.54
CA LEU A 17 -10.14 12.25 -10.48
C LEU A 17 -9.62 12.61 -9.09
N GLY A 18 -8.89 13.72 -8.94
CA GLY A 18 -8.35 14.16 -7.65
C GLY A 18 -7.10 13.41 -7.18
N VAL A 19 -6.52 12.52 -7.98
CA VAL A 19 -5.31 11.76 -7.62
C VAL A 19 -4.07 12.62 -7.86
N THR A 20 -3.59 13.29 -6.81
CA THR A 20 -2.59 14.36 -6.96
C THR A 20 -1.32 14.17 -6.14
N ILE A 21 -1.31 13.25 -5.16
CA ILE A 21 -0.23 13.17 -4.18
C ILE A 21 0.25 11.74 -4.00
N VAL A 22 1.56 11.53 -4.11
CA VAL A 22 2.24 10.35 -3.55
C VAL A 22 2.71 10.70 -2.15
N GLY A 23 2.05 10.14 -1.14
CA GLY A 23 2.34 10.40 0.27
C GLY A 23 3.78 10.07 0.64
N PRO A 24 4.48 10.94 1.40
CA PRO A 24 5.88 10.72 1.78
C PRO A 24 6.04 9.77 2.97
N ARG A 25 4.97 9.52 3.72
CA ARG A 25 4.99 8.71 4.95
C ARG A 25 4.56 7.28 4.70
N SER A 26 5.20 6.35 5.42
CA SER A 26 4.72 4.97 5.49
C SER A 26 3.42 4.91 6.27
N VAL A 27 2.49 4.12 5.75
CA VAL A 27 1.27 3.70 6.46
C VAL A 27 1.54 2.32 7.03
N THR A 28 1.06 2.05 8.23
CA THR A 28 1.24 0.78 8.94
C THR A 28 -0.11 0.13 9.20
N SER A 29 -0.09 -1.10 9.70
CA SER A 29 -1.28 -1.82 10.18
C SER A 29 -2.31 -2.17 9.10
N THR A 30 -1.85 -2.46 7.88
CA THR A 30 -2.67 -2.99 6.79
C THR A 30 -1.91 -4.06 6.01
N ASP A 31 -2.58 -4.80 5.15
CA ASP A 31 -2.07 -6.00 4.48
C ASP A 31 -0.79 -5.76 3.66
N HIS A 32 -0.63 -4.58 3.06
CA HIS A 32 0.57 -4.24 2.31
C HIS A 32 1.87 -4.31 3.13
N VAL A 33 1.78 -4.18 4.47
CA VAL A 33 2.94 -4.26 5.37
C VAL A 33 3.59 -5.63 5.32
N SER A 34 2.81 -6.70 5.20
CA SER A 34 3.33 -8.06 5.07
C SER A 34 4.18 -8.24 3.83
N PHE A 35 3.74 -7.69 2.70
CA PHE A 35 4.51 -7.69 1.45
C PHE A 35 5.77 -6.84 1.58
N ASP A 36 5.65 -5.65 2.15
CA ASP A 36 6.78 -4.75 2.36
C ASP A 36 7.85 -5.38 3.26
N ASN A 37 7.45 -6.09 4.32
CA ASN A 37 8.37 -6.82 5.20
C ASN A 37 9.07 -7.99 4.50
N ALA A 38 8.44 -8.59 3.50
CA ALA A 38 9.05 -9.60 2.62
C ALA A 38 9.95 -9.00 1.51
N GLY A 39 10.15 -7.67 1.51
CA GLY A 39 10.95 -6.97 0.50
C GLY A 39 10.21 -6.72 -0.81
N LEU A 40 8.94 -7.05 -0.88
CA LEU A 40 8.09 -6.77 -2.04
C LEU A 40 7.52 -5.36 -1.94
N PRO A 41 7.26 -4.68 -3.07
CA PRO A 41 6.61 -3.38 -3.03
C PRO A 41 5.16 -3.53 -2.54
N GLY A 42 4.87 -2.98 -1.37
CA GLY A 42 3.54 -2.90 -0.79
C GLY A 42 3.12 -1.44 -0.62
N PHE A 43 1.93 -1.08 -1.10
CA PHE A 43 1.43 0.28 -1.10
C PHE A 43 -0.03 0.32 -0.67
N GLN A 44 -0.43 1.44 -0.08
CA GLN A 44 -1.81 1.68 0.26
C GLN A 44 -2.33 2.91 -0.47
N PHE A 45 -3.51 2.77 -1.06
CA PHE A 45 -4.29 3.91 -1.53
C PHE A 45 -4.96 4.57 -0.33
N LEU A 46 -4.81 5.87 -0.23
CA LEU A 46 -5.43 6.66 0.83
C LEU A 46 -6.58 7.45 0.23
N VAL A 47 -7.71 7.40 0.88
CA VAL A 47 -8.93 8.13 0.54
C VAL A 47 -9.27 9.12 1.65
N ASP A 48 -10.20 10.02 1.37
CA ASP A 48 -10.73 10.93 2.38
C ASP A 48 -11.38 10.13 3.51
N ARG A 49 -11.10 10.55 4.72
CA ARG A 49 -11.46 9.74 5.90
C ARG A 49 -12.93 9.80 6.27
N LEU A 50 -13.65 10.80 5.79
CA LEU A 50 -15.05 11.02 6.19
C LEU A 50 -15.23 10.81 7.70
N GLU A 51 -16.09 9.91 8.10
CA GLU A 51 -16.31 9.53 9.50
C GLU A 51 -15.54 8.25 9.91
N TYR A 52 -14.56 7.81 9.11
CA TYR A 52 -13.87 6.54 9.33
C TYR A 52 -13.27 6.42 10.73
N ASN A 53 -12.47 7.39 11.15
CA ASN A 53 -11.80 7.32 12.47
C ASN A 53 -12.73 7.62 13.64
N SER A 54 -13.86 8.31 13.40
CA SER A 54 -14.77 8.74 14.46
C SER A 54 -15.92 7.78 14.69
N ARG A 55 -16.30 6.98 13.70
CA ARG A 55 -17.50 6.14 13.78
C ARG A 55 -17.37 4.73 13.26
N THR A 56 -16.72 4.51 12.10
CA THR A 56 -16.80 3.22 11.41
C THR A 56 -15.65 2.29 11.72
N HIS A 57 -14.42 2.81 11.83
CA HIS A 57 -13.22 1.99 12.00
C HIS A 57 -13.30 1.05 13.20
N HIS A 58 -13.29 -0.26 12.95
CA HIS A 58 -13.35 -1.33 13.93
C HIS A 58 -14.59 -1.25 14.87
N SER A 59 -15.70 -0.80 14.36
CA SER A 59 -16.95 -0.67 15.12
C SER A 59 -18.13 -1.40 14.45
N ASN A 60 -19.20 -1.61 15.20
CA ASN A 60 -20.46 -2.13 14.67
C ASN A 60 -21.25 -1.10 13.83
N MET A 61 -20.73 0.12 13.73
CA MET A 61 -21.27 1.19 12.87
C MET A 61 -20.68 1.15 11.45
N ASP A 62 -19.77 0.21 11.16
CA ASP A 62 -19.21 -0.02 9.83
C ASP A 62 -20.20 -0.84 9.00
N THR A 63 -21.20 -0.16 8.51
CA THR A 63 -22.36 -0.72 7.81
C THR A 63 -22.39 -0.26 6.35
N PHE A 64 -23.12 -0.99 5.50
CA PHE A 64 -23.18 -0.75 4.05
C PHE A 64 -23.58 0.69 3.67
N ASP A 65 -24.44 1.32 4.44
CA ASP A 65 -24.90 2.71 4.22
C ASP A 65 -23.79 3.76 4.36
N ARG A 66 -22.63 3.36 4.93
CA ARG A 66 -21.44 4.22 5.03
C ARG A 66 -20.60 4.22 3.76
N VAL A 67 -20.81 3.25 2.89
CA VAL A 67 -20.09 3.15 1.63
C VAL A 67 -20.67 4.12 0.61
N GLN A 68 -19.86 5.10 0.20
CA GLN A 68 -20.26 6.08 -0.80
C GLN A 68 -19.98 5.52 -2.20
N ARG A 69 -21.02 5.43 -3.03
CA ARG A 69 -20.92 4.83 -4.37
C ARG A 69 -19.88 5.54 -5.23
N ASP A 70 -19.89 6.86 -5.27
CA ASP A 70 -19.03 7.62 -6.17
C ASP A 70 -17.56 7.54 -5.75
N ASP A 71 -17.28 7.53 -4.44
CA ASP A 71 -15.95 7.31 -3.90
C ASP A 71 -15.43 5.91 -4.23
N MET A 72 -16.29 4.89 -4.14
CA MET A 72 -15.95 3.51 -4.51
C MET A 72 -15.63 3.38 -6.00
N VAL A 73 -16.40 4.04 -6.87
CA VAL A 73 -16.15 4.04 -8.32
C VAL A 73 -14.82 4.74 -8.62
N GLN A 74 -14.57 5.88 -8.01
CA GLN A 74 -13.31 6.60 -8.15
C GLN A 74 -12.13 5.72 -7.70
N GLN A 75 -12.19 5.17 -6.50
CA GLN A 75 -11.13 4.33 -5.95
C GLN A 75 -10.88 3.08 -6.81
N ALA A 76 -11.95 2.39 -7.23
CA ALA A 76 -11.84 1.21 -8.09
C ALA A 76 -11.17 1.55 -9.43
N THR A 77 -11.51 2.69 -10.04
CA THR A 77 -10.89 3.17 -11.27
C THR A 77 -9.39 3.42 -11.07
N VAL A 78 -9.02 4.12 -10.01
CA VAL A 78 -7.61 4.41 -9.71
C VAL A 78 -6.81 3.13 -9.48
N ILE A 79 -7.34 2.20 -8.67
CA ILE A 79 -6.68 0.92 -8.40
C ILE A 79 -6.52 0.10 -9.69
N ALA A 80 -7.55 0.07 -10.54
CA ALA A 80 -7.51 -0.66 -11.82
C ALA A 80 -6.42 -0.11 -12.75
N VAL A 81 -6.28 1.22 -12.86
CA VAL A 81 -5.21 1.84 -13.66
C VAL A 81 -3.84 1.48 -13.10
N PHE A 82 -3.62 1.61 -11.79
CA PHE A 82 -2.35 1.24 -11.18
C PHE A 82 -2.02 -0.26 -11.34
N ALA A 83 -3.02 -1.13 -11.22
CA ALA A 83 -2.83 -2.56 -11.42
C ALA A 83 -2.47 -2.88 -12.88
N TYR A 84 -3.15 -2.24 -13.83
CA TYR A 84 -2.87 -2.38 -15.25
C TYR A 84 -1.46 -1.89 -15.60
N ASP A 85 -1.09 -0.69 -15.17
CA ASP A 85 0.23 -0.12 -15.43
C ASP A 85 1.34 -0.96 -14.80
N ALA A 86 1.12 -1.50 -13.58
CA ALA A 86 2.05 -2.41 -12.94
C ALA A 86 2.23 -3.73 -13.72
N ALA A 87 1.13 -4.28 -14.24
CA ALA A 87 1.14 -5.53 -15.00
C ALA A 87 1.77 -5.37 -16.39
N MET A 88 1.59 -4.20 -17.02
CA MET A 88 2.11 -3.91 -18.37
C MET A 88 3.56 -3.41 -18.37
N ARG A 89 4.16 -3.19 -17.21
CA ARG A 89 5.58 -2.80 -17.12
C ARG A 89 6.51 -3.95 -17.48
N ASP A 90 7.50 -3.67 -18.31
CA ASP A 90 8.60 -4.62 -18.60
C ASP A 90 9.49 -4.82 -17.37
N GLU A 91 9.78 -3.75 -16.64
CA GLU A 91 10.61 -3.77 -15.44
C GLU A 91 9.76 -3.94 -14.17
N LYS A 92 10.20 -4.78 -13.25
CA LYS A 92 9.57 -4.92 -11.94
C LYS A 92 9.66 -3.62 -11.14
N LEU A 93 8.69 -3.38 -10.28
CA LEU A 93 8.76 -2.28 -9.32
C LEU A 93 9.99 -2.43 -8.41
N PRO A 94 10.62 -1.32 -8.02
CA PRO A 94 11.79 -1.35 -7.14
C PRO A 94 11.49 -2.06 -5.82
N ARG A 95 12.38 -2.95 -5.42
CA ARG A 95 12.32 -3.68 -4.15
C ARG A 95 13.31 -3.09 -3.15
N LYS A 96 12.97 -3.11 -1.88
CA LYS A 96 13.92 -2.77 -0.82
C LYS A 96 14.80 -3.96 -0.47
N ALA A 97 16.03 -3.70 -0.04
CA ALA A 97 16.88 -4.72 0.54
C ALA A 97 16.25 -5.23 1.86
N LEU A 98 16.20 -6.54 2.01
CA LEU A 98 15.83 -7.14 3.29
C LEU A 98 17.01 -7.02 4.28
N PRO A 99 16.73 -6.84 5.58
CA PRO A 99 17.77 -6.96 6.58
C PRO A 99 18.39 -8.37 6.51
N PRO A 100 19.69 -8.51 6.80
CA PRO A 100 20.32 -9.82 6.84
C PRO A 100 19.57 -10.73 7.82
N ALA A 101 19.41 -12.00 7.43
CA ALA A 101 18.78 -12.99 8.30
C ALA A 101 19.49 -13.02 9.66
N PRO A 102 18.76 -13.14 10.77
CA PRO A 102 19.37 -13.30 12.10
C PRO A 102 20.40 -14.45 12.03
N ARG A 103 21.63 -14.17 12.46
CA ARG A 103 22.63 -15.23 12.58
C ARG A 103 22.06 -16.31 13.48
N ALA A 104 21.99 -17.55 13.01
CA ALA A 104 21.66 -18.68 13.84
C ALA A 104 22.55 -18.62 15.10
N ARG A 105 21.94 -18.55 16.27
CA ARG A 105 22.70 -18.69 17.53
C ARG A 105 23.36 -20.05 17.46
N GLY A 106 24.67 -20.05 17.37
CA GLY A 106 25.44 -21.28 17.48
C GLY A 106 25.01 -21.99 18.76
N THR A 107 24.52 -23.20 18.64
CA THR A 107 24.41 -24.11 19.77
C THR A 107 25.83 -24.34 20.25
N GLU A 108 26.28 -23.60 21.27
CA GLU A 108 27.45 -24.00 22.01
C GLU A 108 27.13 -25.37 22.64
N SER A 109 27.63 -26.40 21.95
CA SER A 109 27.75 -27.74 22.52
C SER A 109 28.67 -27.63 23.74
N GLY A 110 28.09 -27.48 24.91
CA GLY A 110 28.82 -27.62 26.15
C GLY A 110 29.31 -29.07 26.26
N SER A 111 30.53 -29.28 25.89
CA SER A 111 31.30 -30.48 26.29
C SER A 111 31.57 -30.41 27.78
N ARG A 112 30.98 -31.32 28.55
CA ARG A 112 31.48 -31.77 29.85
C ARG A 112 31.73 -33.24 29.83
#